data_8cbb9122bfd629c2be7726c5b1b6ab4f
#
_entry.id   8cbb9122bfd629c2be7726c5b1b6ab4f
#
_cell.length_a   1.000
_cell.length_b   1.000
_cell.length_c   1.000
_cell.angle_alpha   90.00
_cell.angle_beta   90.00
_cell.angle_gamma   90.00
#
_symmetry.space_group_name_H-M   'P 1'
#
loop_
_entity.id
_entity.type
_entity.pdbx_description
1 polymer ?
#
loop_
_entity_poly.entity_id
_entity_poly.type
_entity_poly.pdbx_seq_one_letter_code
_entity_poly.pdbx_strand_id
1 'polypeptide(L)'
;MKPRDLPDPSGQIDRLIAEITDWRGQMFARVRKIIRDADPEIVEEFKWMGSPVWSCDGIIAVGNAFKGRVNVTFAYGASLPDPDKLFNAGFEGNARRVINFFENDTIDERALKTLVRAAIAYNRANLKKNQKKTPAASSKKSSAAPSARATKKAPKK
;
A
#
# COMPACT_ATOMS: atom_id res chain seq x y z
N MET A 1 16.09 17.96 16.36
CA MET A 1 16.05 16.58 16.88
C MET A 1 17.00 15.71 16.07
N LYS A 2 17.79 14.91 16.75
CA LYS A 2 18.70 14.01 16.05
C LYS A 2 17.92 12.87 15.41
N PRO A 3 18.40 12.34 14.28
CA PRO A 3 17.65 11.25 13.62
C PRO A 3 17.34 10.07 14.55
N ARG A 4 18.27 9.71 15.40
CA ARG A 4 18.07 8.58 16.31
C ARG A 4 17.05 8.89 17.41
N ASP A 5 16.67 10.16 17.55
CA ASP A 5 15.68 10.56 18.54
C ASP A 5 14.26 10.53 17.98
N LEU A 6 14.12 10.26 16.68
CA LEU A 6 12.80 10.14 16.07
C LEU A 6 12.18 8.80 16.48
N PRO A 7 10.88 8.77 16.70
CA PRO A 7 10.23 7.49 16.96
C PRO A 7 10.37 6.58 15.75
N ASP A 8 10.21 5.28 15.96
CA ASP A 8 10.17 4.34 14.86
C ASP A 8 8.94 4.63 13.97
N PRO A 9 8.80 3.97 12.83
CA PRO A 9 7.67 4.27 11.95
C PRO A 9 6.31 4.18 12.62
N SER A 10 6.09 3.16 13.45
CA SER A 10 4.81 3.04 14.17
C SER A 10 4.59 4.21 15.10
N GLY A 11 5.63 4.66 15.78
CA GLY A 11 5.53 5.83 16.64
C GLY A 11 5.25 7.11 15.87
N GLN A 12 5.83 7.23 14.68
CA GLN A 12 5.57 8.40 13.84
C GLN A 12 4.12 8.40 13.36
N ILE A 13 3.58 7.22 13.05
CA ILE A 13 2.17 7.09 12.66
C ILE A 13 1.26 7.41 13.84
N ASP A 14 1.62 6.94 15.05
CA ASP A 14 0.87 7.28 16.26
C ASP A 14 0.76 8.79 16.41
N ARG A 15 1.87 9.47 16.22
CA ARG A 15 1.91 10.93 16.35
C ARG A 15 1.08 11.61 15.28
N LEU A 16 1.18 11.14 14.04
CA LEU A 16 0.40 11.69 12.94
C LEU A 16 -1.09 11.62 13.25
N ILE A 17 -1.55 10.44 13.67
CA ILE A 17 -2.96 10.23 13.97
C ILE A 17 -3.41 11.11 15.14
N ALA A 18 -2.57 11.21 16.18
CA ALA A 18 -2.89 12.01 17.35
C ALA A 18 -3.07 13.50 17.02
N GLU A 19 -2.37 13.96 15.98
CA GLU A 19 -2.47 15.36 15.56
C GLU A 19 -3.73 15.65 14.73
N ILE A 20 -4.42 14.62 14.27
CA ILE A 20 -5.67 14.80 13.53
C ILE A 20 -6.79 14.80 14.55
N THR A 21 -7.35 15.98 14.81
CA THR A 21 -8.25 16.16 15.94
C THR A 21 -9.73 15.97 15.63
N ASP A 22 -10.08 15.80 14.35
CA ASP A 22 -11.46 15.56 13.96
C ASP A 22 -11.69 14.06 13.74
N TRP A 23 -12.86 13.72 13.18
CA TRP A 23 -13.27 12.33 12.98
C TRP A 23 -12.27 11.52 12.17
N ARG A 24 -11.46 12.18 11.34
CA ARG A 24 -10.50 11.46 10.50
C ARG A 24 -9.43 10.76 11.34
N GLY A 25 -9.07 11.34 12.49
CA GLY A 25 -8.11 10.70 13.38
C GLY A 25 -8.59 9.37 13.89
N GLN A 26 -9.83 9.30 14.35
CA GLN A 26 -10.42 8.05 14.82
C GLN A 26 -10.59 7.05 13.69
N MET A 27 -11.06 7.53 12.54
CA MET A 27 -11.23 6.66 11.38
C MET A 27 -9.89 6.06 10.95
N PHE A 28 -8.86 6.88 10.88
CA PHE A 28 -7.52 6.44 10.49
C PHE A 28 -6.99 5.41 11.48
N ALA A 29 -7.15 5.68 12.77
CA ALA A 29 -6.69 4.75 13.81
C ALA A 29 -7.37 3.39 13.66
N ARG A 30 -8.66 3.41 13.38
CA ARG A 30 -9.42 2.16 13.22
C ARG A 30 -8.98 1.39 11.99
N VAL A 31 -8.82 2.08 10.86
CA VAL A 31 -8.35 1.44 9.63
C VAL A 31 -6.96 0.84 9.85
N ARG A 32 -6.07 1.59 10.50
CA ARG A 32 -4.74 1.11 10.81
C ARG A 32 -4.77 -0.18 11.62
N LYS A 33 -5.60 -0.20 12.65
CA LYS A 33 -5.71 -1.37 13.51
C LYS A 33 -6.17 -2.58 12.72
N ILE A 34 -7.18 -2.39 11.88
CA ILE A 34 -7.72 -3.49 11.08
C ILE A 34 -6.64 -4.04 10.13
N ILE A 35 -5.90 -3.15 9.48
CA ILE A 35 -4.84 -3.57 8.57
C ILE A 35 -3.78 -4.38 9.33
N ARG A 36 -3.33 -3.87 10.47
CA ARG A 36 -2.30 -4.57 11.24
C ARG A 36 -2.80 -5.90 11.79
N ASP A 37 -4.06 -5.97 12.16
CA ASP A 37 -4.62 -7.20 12.70
C ASP A 37 -4.82 -8.27 11.62
N ALA A 38 -4.76 -7.89 10.34
CA ALA A 38 -4.95 -8.85 9.25
C ALA A 38 -3.83 -9.88 9.19
N ASP A 39 -2.59 -9.49 9.55
CA ASP A 39 -1.46 -10.42 9.53
C ASP A 39 -0.35 -9.89 10.43
N PRO A 40 0.24 -10.73 11.29
CA PRO A 40 1.29 -10.27 12.21
C PRO A 40 2.60 -9.92 11.52
N GLU A 41 2.78 -10.30 10.26
CA GLU A 41 4.01 -10.00 9.55
C GLU A 41 3.97 -8.66 8.83
N ILE A 42 2.87 -7.94 8.92
CA ILE A 42 2.78 -6.62 8.30
C ILE A 42 3.72 -5.65 9.01
N VAL A 43 4.49 -4.93 8.21
CA VAL A 43 5.44 -3.92 8.69
C VAL A 43 4.87 -2.54 8.38
N GLU A 44 4.95 -1.66 9.36
CA GLU A 44 4.59 -0.26 9.16
C GLU A 44 5.82 0.56 8.81
N GLU A 45 5.68 1.42 7.82
CA GLU A 45 6.73 2.36 7.42
C GLU A 45 6.13 3.75 7.36
N PHE A 46 6.99 4.76 7.35
CA PHE A 46 6.56 6.15 7.31
C PHE A 46 7.41 6.82 6.25
N LYS A 47 6.82 7.07 5.09
CA LYS A 47 7.57 7.46 3.90
C LYS A 47 7.01 8.73 3.27
N TRP A 48 7.74 9.22 2.31
CA TRP A 48 7.32 10.31 1.43
C TRP A 48 6.78 11.51 2.21
N MET A 49 7.56 11.96 3.19
CA MET A 49 7.25 13.18 3.95
C MET A 49 5.97 13.07 4.77
N GLY A 50 5.64 11.87 5.19
CA GLY A 50 4.57 11.75 6.17
C GLY A 50 3.43 10.83 5.81
N SER A 51 3.66 9.81 5.00
CA SER A 51 2.61 8.85 4.68
C SER A 51 2.86 7.51 5.37
N PRO A 52 1.89 7.02 6.15
CA PRO A 52 1.95 5.66 6.64
C PRO A 52 1.87 4.67 5.49
N VAL A 53 2.74 3.67 5.52
CA VAL A 53 2.79 2.63 4.50
C VAL A 53 2.79 1.28 5.19
N TRP A 54 1.99 0.36 4.69
CA TRP A 54 1.95 -1.01 5.21
C TRP A 54 2.49 -1.94 4.15
N SER A 55 3.41 -2.81 4.58
CA SER A 55 4.15 -3.70 3.68
C SER A 55 4.19 -5.11 4.23
N CYS A 56 4.19 -6.08 3.34
CA CYS A 56 4.48 -7.47 3.64
C CYS A 56 4.88 -8.11 2.32
N ASP A 57 6.18 -8.37 2.18
CA ASP A 57 6.76 -8.85 0.93
C ASP A 57 6.47 -7.92 -0.25
N GLY A 58 6.37 -6.64 0.04
CA GLY A 58 6.08 -5.58 -0.90
C GLY A 58 5.03 -4.65 -0.32
N ILE A 59 4.84 -3.52 -0.95
CA ILE A 59 3.86 -2.55 -0.46
C ILE A 59 2.46 -3.13 -0.58
N ILE A 60 1.69 -3.00 0.49
CA ILE A 60 0.27 -3.32 0.48
C ILE A 60 -0.53 -2.05 0.18
N ALA A 61 -0.37 -1.05 1.04
CA ALA A 61 -1.21 0.13 0.98
C ALA A 61 -0.53 1.33 1.60
N VAL A 62 -1.01 2.50 1.21
CA VAL A 62 -0.55 3.79 1.74
C VAL A 62 -1.77 4.54 2.26
N GLY A 63 -1.67 5.09 3.46
CA GLY A 63 -2.76 5.84 4.07
C GLY A 63 -2.50 7.33 4.08
N ASN A 64 -3.57 8.11 3.91
CA ASN A 64 -3.50 9.56 4.01
C ASN A 64 -4.82 10.09 4.54
N ALA A 65 -4.75 11.19 5.29
CA ALA A 65 -5.94 11.90 5.71
C ALA A 65 -6.01 13.18 4.89
N PHE A 66 -7.02 13.28 4.05
CA PHE A 66 -7.27 14.46 3.25
C PHE A 66 -8.48 15.20 3.77
N LYS A 67 -8.72 16.38 3.24
CA LYS A 67 -9.91 17.13 3.65
C LYS A 67 -11.15 16.30 3.34
N GLY A 68 -11.92 16.03 4.36
CA GLY A 68 -13.19 15.33 4.22
C GLY A 68 -13.12 13.82 4.05
N ARG A 69 -11.94 13.23 4.12
CA ARG A 69 -11.85 11.77 3.96
C ARG A 69 -10.53 11.19 4.47
N VAL A 70 -10.56 9.91 4.77
CA VAL A 70 -9.36 9.12 4.97
C VAL A 70 -9.21 8.25 3.73
N ASN A 71 -8.01 8.26 3.15
CA ASN A 71 -7.74 7.64 1.86
C ASN A 71 -6.74 6.51 2.06
N VAL A 72 -7.05 5.33 1.54
CA VAL A 72 -6.13 4.19 1.58
C VAL A 72 -5.98 3.69 0.15
N THR A 73 -4.76 3.77 -0.36
CA THR A 73 -4.43 3.36 -1.73
C THR A 73 -3.72 2.03 -1.69
N PHE A 74 -4.33 1.01 -2.30
CA PHE A 74 -3.71 -0.30 -2.43
C PHE A 74 -2.84 -0.30 -3.69
N ALA A 75 -1.55 -0.58 -3.51
CA ALA A 75 -0.56 -0.45 -4.60
C ALA A 75 -0.92 -1.31 -5.81
N TYR A 76 -1.47 -2.49 -5.58
CA TYR A 76 -1.83 -3.42 -6.65
C TYR A 76 -3.30 -3.76 -6.64
N GLY A 77 -4.11 -2.81 -6.19
CA GLY A 77 -5.54 -3.04 -6.00
C GLY A 77 -6.26 -3.54 -7.25
N ALA A 78 -5.81 -3.10 -8.43
CA ALA A 78 -6.44 -3.54 -9.68
C ALA A 78 -6.33 -5.04 -9.90
N SER A 79 -5.34 -5.68 -9.28
CA SER A 79 -5.10 -7.12 -9.44
C SER A 79 -5.69 -7.94 -8.30
N LEU A 80 -6.37 -7.31 -7.36
CA LEU A 80 -6.91 -7.99 -6.19
C LEU A 80 -8.39 -8.29 -6.37
N PRO A 81 -8.86 -9.43 -5.86
CA PRO A 81 -10.30 -9.66 -5.80
C PRO A 81 -10.93 -8.72 -4.79
N ASP A 82 -12.04 -8.14 -5.14
CA ASP A 82 -12.76 -7.23 -4.25
C ASP A 82 -14.24 -7.58 -4.29
N PRO A 83 -14.60 -8.77 -3.77
CA PRO A 83 -15.98 -9.21 -3.82
C PRO A 83 -16.93 -8.34 -3.02
N ASP A 84 -16.42 -7.67 -1.99
CA ASP A 84 -17.24 -6.80 -1.15
C ASP A 84 -17.28 -5.37 -1.66
N LYS A 85 -16.62 -5.11 -2.78
CA LYS A 85 -16.64 -3.82 -3.46
C LYS A 85 -16.18 -2.68 -2.56
N LEU A 86 -15.06 -2.90 -1.88
CA LEU A 86 -14.51 -1.88 -1.00
C LEU A 86 -13.88 -0.72 -1.77
N PHE A 87 -13.25 -1.00 -2.91
CA PHE A 87 -12.65 0.08 -3.68
C PHE A 87 -13.72 0.99 -4.24
N ASN A 88 -13.56 2.29 -4.00
CA ASN A 88 -14.54 3.28 -4.47
C ASN A 88 -13.90 4.43 -5.23
N ALA A 89 -12.62 4.32 -5.56
CA ALA A 89 -11.92 5.36 -6.33
C ALA A 89 -10.67 4.77 -6.97
N GLY A 90 -10.04 5.57 -7.83
CA GLY A 90 -8.80 5.16 -8.46
C GLY A 90 -8.96 4.20 -9.61
N PHE A 91 -10.16 4.09 -10.16
CA PHE A 91 -10.45 3.09 -11.20
C PHE A 91 -9.79 3.39 -12.54
N GLU A 92 -9.33 4.59 -12.75
CA GLU A 92 -8.63 4.97 -13.98
C GLU A 92 -7.18 4.50 -14.00
N GLY A 93 -6.64 4.09 -12.85
CA GLY A 93 -5.25 3.62 -12.80
C GLY A 93 -5.10 2.18 -13.25
N ASN A 94 -3.89 1.83 -13.65
CA ASN A 94 -3.59 0.48 -14.13
C ASN A 94 -3.29 -0.50 -13.00
N ALA A 95 -2.81 -0.02 -11.87
CA ALA A 95 -2.39 -0.89 -10.78
C ALA A 95 -3.10 -0.56 -9.47
N ARG A 96 -3.24 0.71 -9.16
CA ARG A 96 -3.74 1.14 -7.86
C ARG A 96 -5.25 1.19 -7.82
N ARG A 97 -5.77 0.95 -6.61
CA ARG A 97 -7.18 1.20 -6.32
C ARG A 97 -7.26 1.82 -4.94
N VAL A 98 -8.31 2.57 -4.70
CA VAL A 98 -8.43 3.43 -3.52
C VAL A 98 -9.72 3.13 -2.78
N ILE A 99 -9.63 3.12 -1.44
CA ILE A 99 -10.80 3.17 -0.59
C ILE A 99 -10.79 4.53 0.08
N ASN A 100 -11.83 5.30 -0.13
CA ASN A 100 -12.06 6.54 0.61
C ASN A 100 -13.08 6.27 1.70
N PHE A 101 -12.72 6.62 2.93
CA PHE A 101 -13.61 6.51 4.08
C PHE A 101 -14.08 7.92 4.43
N PHE A 102 -15.39 8.08 4.53
CA PHE A 102 -16.01 9.37 4.82
C PHE A 102 -16.58 9.35 6.23
N GLU A 103 -16.91 10.53 6.73
CA GLU A 103 -17.49 10.66 8.06
C GLU A 103 -18.76 9.80 8.15
N ASN A 104 -18.89 9.08 9.25
CA ASN A 104 -20.03 8.19 9.52
C ASN A 104 -20.03 6.89 8.71
N ASP A 105 -19.00 6.65 7.90
CA ASP A 105 -18.90 5.35 7.22
C ASP A 105 -18.69 4.24 8.23
N THR A 106 -19.33 3.10 7.97
CA THR A 106 -19.10 1.88 8.74
C THR A 106 -18.06 1.06 8.01
N ILE A 107 -17.05 0.64 8.73
CA ILE A 107 -15.98 -0.17 8.13
C ILE A 107 -16.34 -1.64 8.29
N ASP A 108 -16.37 -2.36 7.17
CA ASP A 108 -16.52 -3.82 7.22
C ASP A 108 -15.15 -4.41 7.53
N GLU A 109 -14.92 -4.67 8.80
CA GLU A 109 -13.63 -5.10 9.28
C GLU A 109 -13.18 -6.41 8.65
N ARG A 110 -14.09 -7.36 8.54
CA ARG A 110 -13.77 -8.66 7.95
C ARG A 110 -13.39 -8.51 6.47
N ALA A 111 -14.14 -7.71 5.74
CA ALA A 111 -13.88 -7.51 4.32
C ALA A 111 -12.53 -6.81 4.11
N LEU A 112 -12.23 -5.82 4.93
CA LEU A 112 -10.96 -5.10 4.81
C LEU A 112 -9.78 -6.03 5.12
N LYS A 113 -9.88 -6.86 6.16
CA LYS A 113 -8.84 -7.84 6.46
C LYS A 113 -8.65 -8.83 5.31
N THR A 114 -9.73 -9.28 4.72
CA THR A 114 -9.67 -10.19 3.59
C THR A 114 -8.93 -9.56 2.43
N LEU A 115 -9.22 -8.29 2.15
CA LEU A 115 -8.56 -7.58 1.06
C LEU A 115 -7.06 -7.40 1.33
N VAL A 116 -6.70 -7.07 2.57
CA VAL A 116 -5.30 -6.94 2.96
C VAL A 116 -4.56 -8.28 2.77
N ARG A 117 -5.19 -9.36 3.19
CA ARG A 117 -4.59 -10.69 3.03
C ARG A 117 -4.44 -11.07 1.56
N ALA A 118 -5.37 -10.66 0.73
CA ALA A 118 -5.26 -10.85 -0.73
C ALA A 118 -4.06 -10.08 -1.28
N ALA A 119 -3.83 -8.88 -0.78
CA ALA A 119 -2.69 -8.08 -1.20
C ALA A 119 -1.38 -8.75 -0.81
N ILE A 120 -1.32 -9.34 0.38
CA ILE A 120 -0.13 -10.07 0.83
C ILE A 120 0.10 -11.28 -0.08
N ALA A 121 -0.93 -12.04 -0.37
CA ALA A 121 -0.81 -13.20 -1.25
C ALA A 121 -0.34 -12.79 -2.65
N TYR A 122 -0.84 -11.68 -3.16
CA TYR A 122 -0.40 -11.15 -4.45
C TYR A 122 1.09 -10.82 -4.41
N ASN A 123 1.53 -10.12 -3.37
CA ASN A 123 2.94 -9.75 -3.24
C ASN A 123 3.83 -10.98 -3.20
N ARG A 124 3.44 -12.00 -2.43
CA ARG A 124 4.23 -13.21 -2.31
C ARG A 124 4.31 -13.98 -3.62
N ALA A 125 3.22 -14.05 -4.35
CA ALA A 125 3.21 -14.71 -5.65
C ALA A 125 4.13 -13.99 -6.64
N ASN A 126 4.10 -12.67 -6.63
CA ASN A 126 4.92 -11.90 -7.55
C ASN A 126 6.37 -11.82 -7.13
N LEU A 127 6.64 -11.89 -5.84
CA LEU A 127 8.00 -11.95 -5.33
C LEU A 127 8.70 -13.22 -5.84
N LYS A 128 8.02 -14.36 -5.76
CA LYS A 128 8.56 -15.61 -6.26
C LYS A 128 8.78 -15.57 -7.76
N LYS A 129 7.81 -15.02 -8.48
CA LYS A 129 7.92 -14.90 -9.92
C LYS A 129 9.10 -14.02 -10.30
N ASN A 130 9.28 -12.91 -9.61
CA ASN A 130 10.40 -12.01 -9.88
C ASN A 130 11.73 -12.65 -9.56
N GLN A 131 11.80 -13.43 -8.51
CA GLN A 131 13.02 -14.14 -8.16
C GLN A 131 13.42 -15.13 -9.24
N LYS A 132 12.45 -15.80 -9.85
CA LYS A 132 12.74 -16.73 -10.93
C LYS A 132 13.20 -15.99 -12.19
N LYS A 133 12.61 -14.85 -12.47
CA LYS A 133 12.94 -14.08 -13.66
C LYS A 133 14.25 -13.34 -13.53
N THR A 134 14.69 -13.09 -12.33
CA THR A 134 15.86 -12.28 -12.08
C THR A 134 16.99 -13.16 -11.60
N PRO A 135 17.57 -13.92 -12.47
CA PRO A 135 18.69 -14.74 -12.06
C PRO A 135 19.76 -13.78 -11.67
N ALA A 136 20.02 -13.71 -10.47
CA ALA A 136 21.15 -12.97 -9.99
C ALA A 136 21.39 -11.69 -10.73
N ALA A 137 20.76 -11.42 -11.67
CA ALA A 137 21.06 -10.19 -12.34
C ALA A 137 20.44 -9.04 -11.72
N SER A 138 20.50 -8.81 -11.76
CA SER A 138 19.96 -7.88 -11.67
C SER A 138 19.83 -6.90 -11.79
N SER A 139 20.12 -6.77 -12.08
CA SER A 139 19.79 -5.91 -12.20
C SER A 139 19.47 -5.10 -12.86
N LYS A 140 19.61 -5.07 -13.54
CA LYS A 140 19.26 -4.38 -14.15
C LYS A 140 18.47 -3.82 -14.51
N LYS A 141 18.69 -3.81 -14.98
CA LYS A 141 18.02 -3.40 -15.44
C LYS A 141 17.26 -2.84 -15.57
N SER A 142 17.55 -2.84 -15.77
CA SER A 142 16.78 -2.45 -16.11
C SER A 142 16.29 -2.05 -16.61
N SER A 143 16.80 -2.02 -17.10
CA SER A 143 16.20 -1.96 -17.65
C SER A 143 15.75 -1.81 -18.24
N ALA A 144 16.14 -1.59 -18.81
CA ALA A 144 15.55 -1.89 -19.29
C ALA A 144 15.12 -1.74 -19.85
N ALA A 145 15.64 -1.56 -20.47
CA ALA A 145 15.12 -1.93 -20.84
C ALA A 145 14.79 -1.75 -21.43
N PRO A 146 14.91 -1.72 -21.90
CA PRO A 146 14.47 -1.95 -22.40
C PRO A 146 14.12 -1.89 -22.89
N SER A 147 14.62 -1.78 -23.57
CA SER A 147 14.14 -2.29 -23.88
C SER A 147 13.83 -2.19 -24.37
N ALA A 148 13.95 -1.88 -24.58
CA ALA A 148 13.55 -2.39 -24.90
C ALA A 148 13.38 -2.22 -25.46
N ARG A 149 13.52 -2.42 -25.98
CA ARG A 149 13.30 -2.64 -26.30
C ARG A 149 13.29 -2.68 -26.65
N ALA A 150 13.65 -2.17 -26.94
CA ALA A 150 13.51 -2.69 -27.16
C ALA A 150 13.57 -2.71 -27.72
N THR A 151 13.93 -2.66 -28.47
CA THR A 151 13.84 -3.14 -28.76
C THR A 151 13.84 -2.99 -29.24
N LYS A 152 13.69 -2.87 -29.38
CA LYS A 152 13.57 -3.15 -29.65
C LYS A 152 13.54 -2.99 -30.05
N LYS A 153 13.71 -2.79 -30.44
CA LYS A 153 13.59 -3.00 -30.66
C LYS A 153 13.76 -2.98 -31.06
N ALA A 154 14.29 -2.42 -31.64
CA ALA A 154 14.25 -2.82 -31.80
C ALA A 154 14.45 -2.68 -32.32
N PRO A 155 14.20 -2.71 -32.65
CA PRO A 155 14.07 -2.93 -32.94
C PRO A 155 14.17 -2.87 -33.27
N LYS A 156 14.11 -2.58 -33.46
CA LYS A 156 13.88 -2.74 -33.45
C LYS A 156 13.83 -2.75 -33.56
N LYS A 157 14.05 -2.46 -34.06
CA LYS A 157 13.73 -2.70 -33.91
C LYS A 157 13.84 -2.99 -33.95
#